data_589a91dc450efb5efd9d87e97d34fcb1
#
_entry.id   589a91dc450efb5efd9d87e97d34fcb1
#
_cell.length_a   1.000
_cell.length_b   1.000
_cell.length_c   1.000
_cell.angle_alpha   90.00
_cell.angle_beta   90.00
_cell.angle_gamma   90.00
#
_symmetry.space_group_name_H-M   'P 1'
#
loop_
_entity.id
_entity.type
_entity.pdbx_description
1 polymer ?
#
loop_
_entity_poly.entity_id
_entity_poly.type
_entity_poly.pdbx_seq_one_letter_code
_entity_poly.pdbx_strand_id
1 'polypeptide(L)'
;LKEAAKLSQDRRDKGYSDYPEFDPMDIYYYDDDTMGLHPLTSHPLYRKYFTSPFYYSNTERSVPFGSDEGSDALWEMEEVLRRRPKADLRDFPAHVLRKLHSLAYYPPHGESVEELRRIDAAASAEAHPSLKELRSTDRMIIASALAQLKITGSLSEQLYQLALLAITRLERIRGLGQNVWLTSSMLMTIQRDLKLYRSSLSPAKQAVGA
;
A
#
# COMPACT_ATOMS: atom_id res chain seq x y z
N LEU A 1 -19.93 9.42 -12.11
CA LEU A 1 -21.14 9.14 -11.33
C LEU A 1 -22.01 8.04 -11.94
N LYS A 2 -22.31 8.06 -13.27
CA LYS A 2 -23.15 7.02 -13.92
C LYS A 2 -22.47 5.64 -13.99
N GLU A 3 -21.16 5.58 -14.19
CA GLU A 3 -20.38 4.32 -14.19
C GLU A 3 -20.29 3.70 -12.81
N ALA A 4 -20.04 4.50 -11.77
CA ALA A 4 -20.02 4.03 -10.40
C ALA A 4 -21.38 3.47 -9.96
N ALA A 5 -22.48 4.11 -10.39
CA ALA A 5 -23.84 3.62 -10.14
C ALA A 5 -24.13 2.30 -10.88
N LYS A 6 -23.61 2.11 -12.09
CA LYS A 6 -23.77 0.89 -12.86
C LYS A 6 -23.00 -0.30 -12.25
N LEU A 7 -21.76 -0.08 -11.81
CA LEU A 7 -20.96 -1.07 -11.07
C LEU A 7 -21.60 -1.46 -9.73
N SER A 8 -22.20 -0.49 -9.03
CA SER A 8 -22.95 -0.74 -7.79
C SER A 8 -24.22 -1.57 -8.04
N GLN A 9 -24.89 -1.37 -9.18
CA GLN A 9 -26.07 -2.13 -9.57
C GLN A 9 -25.72 -3.56 -9.95
N ASP A 10 -24.69 -3.78 -10.78
CA ASP A 10 -24.19 -5.09 -11.17
C ASP A 10 -23.77 -5.96 -9.96
N ARG A 11 -23.26 -5.33 -8.91
CA ARG A 11 -22.90 -6.03 -7.66
C ARG A 11 -24.13 -6.49 -6.87
N ARG A 12 -25.19 -5.67 -6.80
CA ARG A 12 -26.46 -6.05 -6.16
C ARG A 12 -27.11 -7.23 -6.87
N ASP A 13 -27.05 -7.25 -8.20
CA ASP A 13 -27.63 -8.31 -9.02
C ASP A 13 -26.86 -9.65 -8.90
N LYS A 14 -25.61 -9.61 -8.41
CA LYS A 14 -24.78 -10.80 -8.15
C LYS A 14 -24.89 -11.36 -6.72
N GLY A 15 -25.89 -10.97 -5.94
CA GLY A 15 -26.21 -11.59 -4.63
C GLY A 15 -25.35 -11.09 -3.44
N TYR A 16 -24.72 -9.93 -3.56
CA TYR A 16 -24.00 -9.30 -2.44
C TYR A 16 -24.92 -8.55 -1.47
N SER A 17 -26.17 -9.01 -1.31
CA SER A 17 -27.22 -8.34 -0.51
C SER A 17 -27.08 -8.50 1.01
N ASP A 18 -26.14 -9.29 1.51
CA ASP A 18 -25.99 -9.55 2.94
C ASP A 18 -25.05 -8.56 3.67
N TYR A 19 -24.66 -7.47 3.01
CA TYR A 19 -23.84 -6.44 3.64
C TYR A 19 -24.73 -5.31 4.17
N PRO A 20 -24.43 -4.79 5.40
CA PRO A 20 -25.21 -3.70 5.99
C PRO A 20 -25.22 -2.47 5.09
N GLU A 21 -26.32 -1.69 5.16
CA GLU A 21 -26.60 -0.51 4.35
C GLU A 21 -25.35 0.27 3.96
N PHE A 22 -24.98 0.17 2.68
CA PHE A 22 -23.84 0.87 2.11
C PHE A 22 -24.18 2.35 1.96
N ASP A 23 -23.42 3.22 2.62
CA ASP A 23 -23.35 4.63 2.23
C ASP A 23 -22.84 4.68 0.77
N PRO A 24 -23.53 5.32 -0.18
CA PRO A 24 -23.06 5.47 -1.56
C PRO A 24 -21.68 6.10 -1.70
N MET A 25 -21.12 6.68 -0.64
CA MET A 25 -19.77 7.24 -0.55
C MET A 25 -18.70 6.17 -0.23
N ASP A 26 -19.08 4.97 0.24
CA ASP A 26 -18.19 3.87 0.61
C ASP A 26 -18.09 2.81 -0.53
N ILE A 27 -17.91 3.25 -1.77
CA ILE A 27 -17.70 2.32 -2.89
C ILE A 27 -16.26 1.83 -2.86
N TYR A 28 -16.06 0.55 -2.55
CA TYR A 28 -14.75 -0.11 -2.59
C TYR A 28 -14.52 -0.78 -3.95
N TYR A 29 -13.28 -0.72 -4.41
CA TYR A 29 -12.84 -1.23 -5.71
C TYR A 29 -11.97 -2.45 -5.51
N TYR A 30 -12.47 -3.60 -5.93
CA TYR A 30 -11.79 -4.88 -5.84
C TYR A 30 -11.37 -5.36 -7.23
N ASP A 31 -10.33 -6.16 -7.29
CA ASP A 31 -9.97 -6.86 -8.51
C ASP A 31 -11.08 -7.85 -8.89
N ASP A 32 -11.32 -8.00 -10.17
CA ASP A 32 -12.25 -9.00 -10.70
C ASP A 32 -11.51 -10.09 -11.48
N ASP A 33 -12.17 -11.21 -11.70
CA ASP A 33 -11.57 -12.39 -12.34
C ASP A 33 -11.18 -12.15 -13.82
N THR A 34 -11.71 -11.10 -14.44
CA THR A 34 -11.49 -10.80 -15.85
C THR A 34 -10.34 -9.84 -16.06
N MET A 35 -10.29 -8.77 -15.28
CA MET A 35 -9.31 -7.68 -15.43
C MET A 35 -8.18 -7.74 -14.42
N GLY A 36 -8.41 -8.39 -13.27
CA GLY A 36 -7.44 -8.41 -12.18
C GLY A 36 -7.07 -7.01 -11.71
N LEU A 37 -5.79 -6.82 -11.42
CA LEU A 37 -5.22 -5.53 -11.03
C LEU A 37 -5.18 -4.58 -12.23
N HIS A 38 -6.13 -3.66 -12.31
CA HIS A 38 -6.33 -2.78 -13.45
C HIS A 38 -6.79 -1.38 -13.03
N PRO A 39 -6.53 -0.32 -13.81
CA PRO A 39 -7.08 1.00 -13.51
C PRO A 39 -8.59 1.02 -13.30
N LEU A 40 -9.36 0.25 -14.07
CA LEU A 40 -10.83 0.20 -13.93
C LEU A 40 -11.31 -0.52 -12.67
N THR A 41 -10.50 -1.42 -12.10
CA THR A 41 -10.77 -2.09 -10.83
C THR A 41 -10.21 -1.33 -9.63
N SER A 42 -9.76 -0.09 -9.84
CA SER A 42 -9.15 0.76 -8.82
C SER A 42 -9.96 2.04 -8.58
N HIS A 43 -9.93 2.53 -7.35
CA HIS A 43 -10.65 3.74 -6.95
C HIS A 43 -10.25 4.96 -7.82
N PRO A 44 -11.19 5.85 -8.21
CA PRO A 44 -10.91 7.01 -9.05
C PRO A 44 -9.79 7.92 -8.55
N LEU A 45 -9.67 8.14 -7.23
CA LEU A 45 -8.56 8.90 -6.65
C LEU A 45 -7.21 8.18 -6.83
N TYR A 46 -7.17 6.86 -6.69
CA TYR A 46 -5.96 6.09 -6.97
C TYR A 46 -5.54 6.28 -8.43
N ARG A 47 -6.44 6.07 -9.39
CA ARG A 47 -6.17 6.28 -10.82
C ARG A 47 -5.67 7.68 -11.17
N LYS A 48 -6.15 8.69 -10.44
CA LYS A 48 -5.79 10.08 -10.66
C LYS A 48 -4.34 10.40 -10.32
N TYR A 49 -3.82 9.82 -9.24
CA TYR A 49 -2.49 10.15 -8.72
C TYR A 49 -1.43 9.09 -9.01
N PHE A 50 -1.83 7.83 -9.12
CA PHE A 50 -0.95 6.68 -9.33
C PHE A 50 -1.08 6.19 -10.77
N THR A 51 -0.50 6.95 -11.70
CA THR A 51 -0.70 6.77 -13.15
C THR A 51 0.34 5.87 -13.82
N SER A 52 1.46 5.58 -13.15
CA SER A 52 2.51 4.73 -13.74
C SER A 52 2.04 3.28 -13.91
N PRO A 53 2.36 2.61 -15.04
CA PRO A 53 1.92 1.23 -15.30
C PRO A 53 2.31 0.22 -14.22
N PHE A 54 3.43 0.42 -13.53
CA PHE A 54 3.90 -0.49 -12.48
C PHE A 54 2.94 -0.57 -11.27
N TYR A 55 2.04 0.39 -11.09
CA TYR A 55 0.99 0.31 -10.04
C TYR A 55 -0.11 -0.71 -10.36
N TYR A 56 -0.20 -1.10 -11.63
CA TYR A 56 -1.23 -2.02 -12.15
C TYR A 56 -0.61 -3.32 -12.67
N SER A 57 0.57 -3.67 -12.18
CA SER A 57 1.26 -4.91 -12.52
C SER A 57 1.50 -5.74 -11.25
N ASN A 58 1.33 -7.06 -11.39
CA ASN A 58 1.65 -8.05 -10.37
C ASN A 58 2.55 -9.17 -10.92
N THR A 59 3.07 -9.01 -12.15
CA THR A 59 3.84 -10.06 -12.83
C THR A 59 5.35 -9.99 -12.56
N GLU A 60 5.85 -8.82 -12.17
CA GLU A 60 7.28 -8.61 -11.92
C GLU A 60 7.54 -8.38 -10.43
N ARG A 61 8.50 -9.08 -9.85
CA ARG A 61 8.88 -8.88 -8.43
C ARG A 61 9.37 -7.48 -8.09
N SER A 62 9.73 -6.69 -9.10
CA SER A 62 10.21 -5.31 -8.97
C SER A 62 9.10 -4.27 -8.85
N VAL A 63 7.83 -4.65 -8.91
CA VAL A 63 6.70 -3.73 -8.77
C VAL A 63 6.01 -3.91 -7.41
N PRO A 64 5.26 -2.91 -6.93
CA PRO A 64 4.68 -2.93 -5.58
C PRO A 64 3.83 -4.16 -5.26
N PHE A 65 3.03 -4.64 -6.22
CA PHE A 65 2.13 -5.79 -6.05
C PHE A 65 2.66 -7.09 -6.67
N GLY A 66 3.89 -7.10 -7.19
CA GLY A 66 4.48 -8.27 -7.86
C GLY A 66 5.38 -9.12 -6.96
N SER A 67 5.75 -8.65 -5.76
CA SER A 67 6.43 -9.48 -4.77
C SER A 67 5.42 -10.28 -3.94
N ASP A 68 5.89 -11.33 -3.26
CA ASP A 68 5.05 -12.12 -2.36
C ASP A 68 4.36 -11.22 -1.31
N GLU A 69 5.13 -10.33 -0.66
CA GLU A 69 4.58 -9.39 0.31
C GLU A 69 3.57 -8.41 -0.33
N GLY A 70 3.79 -8.02 -1.58
CA GLY A 70 2.93 -7.09 -2.31
C GLY A 70 1.61 -7.69 -2.73
N SER A 71 1.65 -8.88 -3.33
CA SER A 71 0.45 -9.61 -3.75
C SER A 71 -0.41 -10.01 -2.55
N ASP A 72 0.22 -10.49 -1.47
CA ASP A 72 -0.47 -10.87 -0.25
C ASP A 72 -1.10 -9.66 0.46
N ALA A 73 -0.42 -8.49 0.45
CA ALA A 73 -0.99 -7.27 0.98
C ALA A 73 -2.28 -6.85 0.24
N LEU A 74 -2.28 -6.94 -1.09
CA LEU A 74 -3.45 -6.59 -1.88
C LEU A 74 -4.59 -7.59 -1.64
N TRP A 75 -4.30 -8.88 -1.75
CA TRP A 75 -5.30 -9.94 -1.58
C TRP A 75 -5.92 -9.94 -0.17
N GLU A 76 -5.11 -9.91 0.89
CA GLU A 76 -5.61 -9.88 2.27
C GLU A 76 -6.39 -8.59 2.56
N MET A 77 -5.98 -7.44 1.98
CA MET A 77 -6.71 -6.18 2.15
C MET A 77 -8.11 -6.29 1.54
N GLU A 78 -8.22 -6.84 0.35
CA GLU A 78 -9.52 -7.08 -0.29
C GLU A 78 -10.40 -7.99 0.56
N GLU A 79 -9.87 -9.11 1.04
CA GLU A 79 -10.59 -10.06 1.88
C GLU A 79 -11.07 -9.44 3.20
N VAL A 80 -10.20 -8.66 3.85
CA VAL A 80 -10.56 -7.97 5.11
C VAL A 80 -11.68 -6.96 4.86
N LEU A 81 -11.56 -6.15 3.81
CA LEU A 81 -12.52 -5.08 3.53
C LEU A 81 -13.84 -5.62 2.96
N ARG A 82 -13.83 -6.74 2.22
CA ARG A 82 -15.06 -7.44 1.81
C ARG A 82 -15.87 -7.92 3.02
N ARG A 83 -15.20 -8.47 4.04
CA ARG A 83 -15.85 -8.99 5.25
C ARG A 83 -16.20 -7.88 6.25
N ARG A 84 -15.36 -6.86 6.35
CA ARG A 84 -15.50 -5.76 7.30
C ARG A 84 -15.10 -4.44 6.66
N PRO A 85 -16.00 -3.76 5.93
CA PRO A 85 -15.69 -2.53 5.21
C PRO A 85 -15.08 -1.40 6.05
N LYS A 86 -15.38 -1.36 7.36
CA LYS A 86 -14.84 -0.38 8.32
C LYS A 86 -13.77 -0.98 9.24
N ALA A 87 -13.04 -2.00 8.77
CA ALA A 87 -11.97 -2.60 9.57
C ALA A 87 -10.89 -1.58 9.93
N ASP A 88 -10.38 -1.69 11.14
CA ASP A 88 -9.19 -0.96 11.54
C ASP A 88 -7.96 -1.59 10.88
N LEU A 89 -7.27 -0.81 10.06
CA LEU A 89 -6.12 -1.26 9.27
C LEU A 89 -4.76 -0.81 9.85
N ARG A 90 -4.75 -0.26 11.08
CA ARG A 90 -3.50 0.27 11.68
C ARG A 90 -2.41 -0.81 11.81
N ASP A 91 -2.78 -2.00 12.22
CA ASP A 91 -1.87 -3.12 12.41
C ASP A 91 -1.83 -4.09 11.20
N PHE A 92 -2.47 -3.71 10.10
CA PHE A 92 -2.62 -4.59 8.94
C PHE A 92 -1.28 -5.10 8.40
N PRO A 93 -0.23 -4.27 8.15
CA PRO A 93 1.06 -4.78 7.66
C PRO A 93 1.69 -5.81 8.61
N ALA A 94 1.62 -5.55 9.93
CA ALA A 94 2.15 -6.46 10.94
C ALA A 94 1.37 -7.79 11.00
N HIS A 95 0.04 -7.72 10.81
CA HIS A 95 -0.81 -8.90 10.79
C HIS A 95 -0.46 -9.81 9.60
N VAL A 96 -0.37 -9.26 8.39
CA VAL A 96 -0.08 -10.02 7.17
C VAL A 96 1.32 -10.64 7.23
N LEU A 97 2.35 -9.89 7.63
CA LEU A 97 3.70 -10.43 7.80
C LEU A 97 3.74 -11.63 8.75
N ARG A 98 3.09 -11.54 9.88
CA ARG A 98 3.06 -12.66 10.85
C ARG A 98 2.26 -13.85 10.34
N LYS A 99 1.08 -13.58 9.74
CA LYS A 99 0.13 -14.62 9.32
C LYS A 99 0.64 -15.41 8.12
N LEU A 100 1.16 -14.75 7.09
CA LEU A 100 1.50 -15.38 5.81
C LEU A 100 2.98 -15.63 5.64
N HIS A 101 3.84 -14.80 6.21
CA HIS A 101 5.28 -14.89 6.02
C HIS A 101 6.02 -15.43 7.23
N SER A 102 5.37 -15.60 8.39
CA SER A 102 6.01 -15.99 9.66
C SER A 102 7.18 -15.06 10.03
N LEU A 103 7.11 -13.80 9.64
CA LEU A 103 8.12 -12.79 9.90
C LEU A 103 7.71 -11.83 11.01
N ALA A 104 8.69 -11.37 11.78
CA ALA A 104 8.49 -10.28 12.72
C ALA A 104 8.34 -8.96 11.98
N TYR A 105 7.59 -8.03 12.58
CA TYR A 105 7.32 -6.71 12.04
C TYR A 105 8.24 -5.68 12.68
N TYR A 106 9.04 -5.00 11.87
CA TYR A 106 10.00 -3.98 12.28
C TYR A 106 9.68 -2.64 11.61
N PRO A 107 8.72 -1.86 12.15
CA PRO A 107 8.31 -0.60 11.54
C PRO A 107 9.48 0.37 11.43
N PRO A 108 9.57 1.13 10.32
CA PRO A 108 10.63 2.11 10.16
C PRO A 108 10.42 3.28 11.13
N HIS A 109 11.50 3.76 11.72
CA HIS A 109 11.51 4.92 12.62
C HIS A 109 12.49 6.02 12.20
N GLY A 110 13.04 5.90 10.97
CA GLY A 110 13.98 6.88 10.40
C GLY A 110 15.45 6.50 10.60
N GLU A 111 15.75 5.21 10.70
CA GLU A 111 17.10 4.65 10.92
C GLU A 111 18.16 5.33 10.04
N SER A 112 19.27 5.70 10.63
CA SER A 112 20.42 6.26 9.92
C SER A 112 21.16 5.18 9.13
N VAL A 113 22.00 5.59 8.18
CA VAL A 113 22.85 4.66 7.42
C VAL A 113 23.79 3.87 8.35
N GLU A 114 24.28 4.50 9.42
CA GLU A 114 25.16 3.91 10.42
C GLU A 114 24.44 2.82 11.24
N GLU A 115 23.17 3.05 11.59
CA GLU A 115 22.33 2.03 12.24
C GLU A 115 22.08 0.84 11.34
N LEU A 116 21.76 1.07 10.08
CA LEU A 116 21.56 0.00 9.10
C LEU A 116 22.84 -0.79 8.84
N ARG A 117 24.02 -0.14 8.81
CA ARG A 117 25.31 -0.84 8.74
C ARG A 117 25.56 -1.72 9.98
N ARG A 118 25.21 -1.25 11.16
CA ARG A 118 25.33 -2.05 12.40
C ARG A 118 24.41 -3.25 12.37
N ILE A 119 23.18 -3.10 11.88
CA ILE A 119 22.24 -4.20 11.69
C ILE A 119 22.79 -5.21 10.68
N ASP A 120 23.33 -4.75 9.54
CA ASP A 120 23.92 -5.62 8.52
C ASP A 120 25.11 -6.41 9.08
N ALA A 121 25.99 -5.74 9.82
CA ALA A 121 27.15 -6.38 10.46
C ALA A 121 26.75 -7.39 11.56
N ALA A 122 25.64 -7.16 12.26
CA ALA A 122 25.13 -8.03 13.31
C ALA A 122 24.29 -9.21 12.79
N ALA A 123 24.00 -9.27 11.50
CA ALA A 123 23.10 -10.27 10.90
C ALA A 123 23.53 -11.72 11.04
N SER A 124 24.75 -11.99 11.49
CA SER A 124 25.25 -13.33 11.86
C SER A 124 24.95 -13.74 13.31
N ALA A 125 24.49 -12.81 14.15
CA ALA A 125 24.09 -13.08 15.53
C ALA A 125 22.58 -13.34 15.56
N GLU A 126 22.13 -14.29 16.37
CA GLU A 126 20.69 -14.68 16.44
C GLU A 126 19.73 -13.60 16.99
N ALA A 127 20.24 -12.44 17.32
CA ALA A 127 19.48 -11.34 17.91
C ALA A 127 19.38 -10.15 16.95
N HIS A 128 18.26 -9.99 16.28
CA HIS A 128 18.13 -8.92 15.31
C HIS A 128 16.81 -8.31 15.03
N PRO A 129 16.65 -7.32 14.12
CA PRO A 129 16.30 -7.55 12.73
C PRO A 129 17.49 -7.68 11.78
N SER A 130 17.34 -8.47 10.73
CA SER A 130 18.23 -8.47 9.58
C SER A 130 17.76 -7.44 8.54
N LEU A 131 18.64 -6.98 7.64
CA LEU A 131 18.23 -6.11 6.53
C LEU A 131 17.19 -6.79 5.62
N LYS A 132 17.16 -8.12 5.54
CA LYS A 132 16.14 -8.87 4.81
C LYS A 132 14.77 -8.67 5.43
N GLU A 133 14.63 -8.78 6.74
CA GLU A 133 13.37 -8.61 7.46
C GLU A 133 12.90 -7.15 7.43
N LEU A 134 13.83 -6.18 7.52
CA LEU A 134 13.49 -4.77 7.34
C LEU A 134 12.92 -4.51 5.94
N ARG A 135 13.54 -5.07 4.89
CA ARG A 135 13.04 -4.93 3.51
C ARG A 135 11.65 -5.56 3.32
N SER A 136 11.41 -6.74 3.88
CA SER A 136 10.08 -7.38 3.81
C SER A 136 9.03 -6.55 4.55
N THR A 137 9.38 -6.00 5.71
CA THR A 137 8.51 -5.05 6.43
C THR A 137 8.19 -3.82 5.60
N ASP A 138 9.20 -3.20 4.98
CA ASP A 138 9.02 -1.99 4.18
C ASP A 138 8.16 -2.23 2.94
N ARG A 139 8.38 -3.34 2.23
CA ARG A 139 7.55 -3.74 1.09
C ARG A 139 6.10 -3.95 1.49
N MET A 140 5.88 -4.67 2.59
CA MET A 140 4.54 -4.89 3.13
C MET A 140 3.83 -3.58 3.47
N ILE A 141 4.53 -2.62 4.09
CA ILE A 141 3.98 -1.31 4.43
C ILE A 141 3.60 -0.53 3.17
N ILE A 142 4.51 -0.45 2.19
CA ILE A 142 4.26 0.28 0.92
C ILE A 142 3.10 -0.35 0.17
N ALA A 143 3.09 -1.67 0.02
CA ALA A 143 2.02 -2.39 -0.65
C ALA A 143 0.66 -2.22 0.07
N SER A 144 0.65 -2.27 1.40
CA SER A 144 -0.56 -2.04 2.20
C SER A 144 -1.11 -0.61 2.01
N ALA A 145 -0.25 0.39 1.96
CA ALA A 145 -0.65 1.77 1.71
C ALA A 145 -1.28 1.94 0.32
N LEU A 146 -0.66 1.35 -0.70
CA LEU A 146 -1.15 1.38 -2.07
C LEU A 146 -2.44 0.57 -2.23
N ALA A 147 -2.56 -0.60 -1.57
CA ALA A 147 -3.76 -1.42 -1.58
C ALA A 147 -4.94 -0.70 -0.92
N GLN A 148 -4.73 -0.07 0.25
CA GLN A 148 -5.77 0.73 0.90
C GLN A 148 -6.27 1.85 -0.03
N LEU A 149 -5.36 2.60 -0.66
CA LEU A 149 -5.71 3.66 -1.60
C LEU A 149 -6.43 3.12 -2.84
N LYS A 150 -5.95 2.01 -3.41
CA LYS A 150 -6.53 1.38 -4.59
C LYS A 150 -7.98 0.94 -4.33
N ILE A 151 -8.25 0.40 -3.15
CA ILE A 151 -9.57 -0.15 -2.81
C ILE A 151 -10.52 0.95 -2.34
N THR A 152 -10.07 1.81 -1.43
CA THR A 152 -10.96 2.74 -0.70
C THR A 152 -10.86 4.20 -1.15
N GLY A 153 -9.80 4.55 -1.89
CA GLY A 153 -9.48 5.95 -2.22
C GLY A 153 -9.01 6.77 -1.03
N SER A 154 -8.85 6.16 0.14
CA SER A 154 -8.39 6.81 1.37
C SER A 154 -7.14 6.16 1.93
N LEU A 155 -6.35 6.90 2.70
CA LEU A 155 -5.15 6.41 3.36
C LEU A 155 -5.08 6.99 4.77
N SER A 156 -4.94 6.12 5.76
CA SER A 156 -4.75 6.55 7.14
C SER A 156 -3.45 7.33 7.31
N GLU A 157 -3.44 8.33 8.20
CA GLU A 157 -2.24 9.12 8.47
C GLU A 157 -1.07 8.25 8.90
N GLN A 158 -1.32 7.31 9.79
CA GLN A 158 -0.28 6.40 10.28
C GLN A 158 0.37 5.60 9.15
N LEU A 159 -0.43 4.99 8.26
CA LEU A 159 0.10 4.16 7.17
C LEU A 159 0.79 5.04 6.11
N TYR A 160 0.31 6.27 5.89
CA TYR A 160 0.98 7.25 5.04
C TYR A 160 2.39 7.58 5.55
N GLN A 161 2.53 7.91 6.84
CA GLN A 161 3.84 8.22 7.44
C GLN A 161 4.77 7.02 7.41
N LEU A 162 4.27 5.84 7.76
CA LEU A 162 5.04 4.60 7.69
C LEU A 162 5.54 4.32 6.27
N ALA A 163 4.70 4.53 5.24
CA ALA A 163 5.10 4.32 3.85
C ALA A 163 6.23 5.27 3.41
N LEU A 164 6.20 6.54 3.82
CA LEU A 164 7.29 7.48 3.54
C LEU A 164 8.60 7.08 4.24
N LEU A 165 8.52 6.62 5.48
CA LEU A 165 9.67 6.13 6.22
C LEU A 165 10.23 4.84 5.61
N ALA A 166 9.35 3.91 5.20
CA ALA A 166 9.73 2.67 4.53
C ALA A 166 10.46 2.92 3.20
N ILE A 167 9.97 3.84 2.38
CA ILE A 167 10.64 4.27 1.14
C ILE A 167 12.04 4.80 1.47
N THR A 168 12.16 5.66 2.47
CA THR A 168 13.45 6.24 2.87
C THR A 168 14.42 5.16 3.36
N ARG A 169 13.94 4.19 4.16
CA ARG A 169 14.77 3.09 4.65
C ARG A 169 15.23 2.19 3.51
N LEU A 170 14.36 1.84 2.55
CA LEU A 170 14.73 1.06 1.37
C LEU A 170 15.80 1.74 0.53
N GLU A 171 15.73 3.07 0.32
CA GLU A 171 16.78 3.81 -0.39
C GLU A 171 18.13 3.79 0.37
N ARG A 172 18.11 3.90 1.70
CA ARG A 172 19.32 3.77 2.51
C ARG A 172 19.91 2.36 2.44
N ILE A 173 19.09 1.32 2.53
CA ILE A 173 19.50 -0.08 2.38
C ILE A 173 20.10 -0.34 1.00
N ARG A 174 19.53 0.25 -0.06
CA ARG A 174 20.10 0.20 -1.42
C ARG A 174 21.48 0.86 -1.46
N GLY A 175 21.64 2.00 -0.80
CA GLY A 175 22.93 2.69 -0.69
C GLY A 175 24.03 1.86 0.00
N LEU A 176 23.66 0.82 0.73
CA LEU A 176 24.59 -0.18 1.29
C LEU A 176 24.92 -1.32 0.31
N GLY A 177 24.51 -1.25 -0.95
CA GLY A 177 24.74 -2.27 -1.97
C GLY A 177 23.77 -3.45 -1.91
N GLN A 178 22.73 -3.37 -1.08
CA GLN A 178 21.74 -4.44 -0.95
C GLN A 178 20.68 -4.38 -2.06
N ASN A 179 20.28 -5.53 -2.58
CA ASN A 179 19.18 -5.61 -3.55
C ASN A 179 17.84 -5.30 -2.87
N VAL A 180 17.12 -4.29 -3.35
CA VAL A 180 15.83 -3.81 -2.81
C VAL A 180 14.67 -4.10 -3.76
N TRP A 181 14.85 -4.73 -4.90
CA TRP A 181 13.85 -5.08 -5.92
C TRP A 181 13.13 -3.87 -6.54
N LEU A 182 12.43 -3.03 -5.75
CA LEU A 182 11.90 -1.74 -6.22
C LEU A 182 13.07 -0.84 -6.63
N THR A 183 13.06 -0.29 -7.84
CA THR A 183 14.13 0.63 -8.30
C THR A 183 14.04 1.98 -7.58
N SER A 184 15.14 2.73 -7.52
CA SER A 184 15.12 4.09 -6.96
C SER A 184 14.11 4.98 -7.68
N SER A 185 13.99 4.89 -8.99
CA SER A 185 12.99 5.65 -9.75
C SER A 185 11.55 5.32 -9.35
N MET A 186 11.25 4.04 -9.09
CA MET A 186 9.93 3.63 -8.59
C MET A 186 9.69 4.16 -7.17
N LEU A 187 10.65 4.01 -6.25
CA LEU A 187 10.53 4.52 -4.89
C LEU A 187 10.30 6.04 -4.86
N MET A 188 11.05 6.79 -5.65
CA MET A 188 10.85 8.24 -5.81
C MET A 188 9.49 8.59 -6.40
N THR A 189 9.02 7.81 -7.38
CA THR A 189 7.70 8.01 -7.99
C THR A 189 6.59 7.74 -6.97
N ILE A 190 6.66 6.64 -6.23
CA ILE A 190 5.69 6.31 -5.17
C ILE A 190 5.65 7.42 -4.11
N GLN A 191 6.83 7.88 -3.67
CA GLN A 191 6.91 8.96 -2.67
C GLN A 191 6.27 10.26 -3.18
N ARG A 192 6.55 10.64 -4.43
CA ARG A 192 5.98 11.82 -5.08
C ARG A 192 4.45 11.71 -5.16
N ASP A 193 3.94 10.57 -5.62
CA ASP A 193 2.53 10.37 -5.88
C ASP A 193 1.73 10.31 -4.56
N LEU A 194 2.28 9.70 -3.51
CA LEU A 194 1.71 9.75 -2.15
C LEU A 194 1.62 11.19 -1.63
N LYS A 195 2.68 12.01 -1.82
CA LYS A 195 2.68 13.41 -1.41
C LYS A 195 1.67 14.25 -2.20
N LEU A 196 1.56 14.05 -3.51
CA LEU A 196 0.58 14.72 -4.36
C LEU A 196 -0.85 14.35 -3.96
N TYR A 197 -1.14 13.06 -3.75
CA TYR A 197 -2.41 12.62 -3.22
C TYR A 197 -2.73 13.33 -1.89
N ARG A 198 -1.80 13.32 -0.93
CA ARG A 198 -2.01 13.94 0.39
C ARG A 198 -2.25 15.44 0.30
N SER A 199 -1.50 16.15 -0.53
CA SER A 199 -1.66 17.59 -0.74
C SER A 199 -3.03 17.95 -1.30
N SER A 200 -3.63 17.07 -2.10
CA SER A 200 -4.95 17.28 -2.69
C SER A 200 -6.10 17.17 -1.68
N LEU A 201 -5.87 16.52 -0.53
CA LEU A 201 -6.86 16.39 0.54
C LEU A 201 -6.83 17.57 1.51
N SER A 202 -5.75 18.35 1.53
CA SER A 202 -5.70 19.58 2.34
C SER A 202 -6.70 20.58 1.75
N PRO A 203 -7.63 21.13 2.57
CA PRO A 203 -8.50 22.19 2.09
C PRO A 203 -7.60 23.30 1.56
N ALA A 204 -7.77 23.66 0.28
CA ALA A 204 -7.16 24.84 -0.26
C ALA A 204 -7.49 25.98 0.72
N LYS A 205 -6.45 26.66 1.26
CA LYS A 205 -6.63 28.00 1.82
C LYS A 205 -7.22 28.81 0.66
N GLN A 206 -8.54 28.88 0.59
CA GLN A 206 -9.19 29.88 -0.25
C GLN A 206 -8.61 31.20 0.26
N ALA A 207 -7.74 31.77 -0.54
CA ALA A 207 -7.34 33.15 -0.38
C ALA A 207 -8.64 33.95 -0.45
N VAL A 208 -9.14 34.33 0.71
CA VAL A 208 -10.07 35.44 0.82
C VAL A 208 -9.19 36.65 0.50
N GLY A 209 -9.10 36.91 -0.81
CA GLY A 209 -8.59 38.18 -1.33
C GLY A 209 -9.65 39.22 -1.03
N ALA A 210 -9.25 40.19 -0.26
CA ALA A 210 -9.95 41.41 0.00
C ALA A 210 -10.31 42.18 -1.30
#